data_05e11adc71acd02aafa67f279b3a62f5
#
_entry.id   05e11adc71acd02aafa67f279b3a62f5
#
_cell.length_a   1.000
_cell.length_b   1.000
_cell.length_c   1.000
_cell.angle_alpha   90.00
_cell.angle_beta   90.00
_cell.angle_gamma   90.00
#
_symmetry.space_group_name_H-M   'P 1'
#
loop_
_entity.id
_entity.type
_entity.pdbx_description
1 polymer ?
#
loop_
_entity_poly.entity_id
_entity_poly.type
_entity_poly.pdbx_seq_one_letter_code
_entity_poly.pdbx_strand_id
1 'polypeptide(L)'
;MGSLRPFRWSKSDRMKQVGTHLVVDAWQAPEDLLNDPEGIRRALIDAISAGEATLIDLCVHQFSPHGVTATATLAESHIAIHTWPEHGYFAADLFFCGSGKPEVAMKVLQTALKAKQVRWREIPRGFDETSQVNERVGEPIYETVL
;
A
#
# COMPACT_ATOMS: atom_id res chain seq x y z
N MET A 1 -7.61 -44.22 -13.34
CA MET A 1 -7.08 -42.87 -13.11
C MET A 1 -7.92 -41.87 -13.89
N GLY A 2 -8.75 -41.10 -13.18
CA GLY A 2 -9.52 -40.06 -13.82
C GLY A 2 -8.59 -38.94 -14.32
N SER A 3 -8.65 -38.60 -15.60
CA SER A 3 -8.00 -37.42 -16.12
C SER A 3 -8.64 -36.21 -15.42
N LEU A 4 -7.85 -35.47 -14.65
CA LEU A 4 -8.26 -34.17 -14.11
C LEU A 4 -8.54 -33.26 -15.32
N ARG A 5 -9.82 -33.01 -15.60
CA ARG A 5 -10.17 -31.99 -16.57
C ARG A 5 -9.63 -30.66 -16.05
N PRO A 6 -8.93 -29.90 -16.89
CA PRO A 6 -8.52 -28.57 -16.46
C PRO A 6 -9.78 -27.79 -16.09
N PHE A 7 -9.74 -27.18 -14.91
CA PHE A 7 -10.83 -26.34 -14.42
C PHE A 7 -11.06 -25.23 -15.44
N ARG A 8 -12.23 -25.22 -16.06
CA ARG A 8 -12.64 -24.17 -16.99
C ARG A 8 -13.60 -23.23 -16.25
N TRP A 9 -13.17 -22.03 -16.07
CA TRP A 9 -14.05 -20.97 -15.61
C TRP A 9 -15.14 -20.74 -16.68
N SER A 10 -16.39 -20.72 -16.28
CA SER A 10 -17.46 -20.23 -17.14
C SER A 10 -17.30 -18.71 -17.31
N LYS A 11 -17.99 -18.11 -18.29
CA LYS A 11 -17.99 -16.65 -18.43
C LYS A 11 -18.44 -15.93 -17.16
N SER A 12 -19.30 -16.56 -16.35
CA SER A 12 -19.77 -16.05 -15.07
C SER A 12 -18.75 -16.24 -13.93
N ASP A 13 -17.80 -17.19 -14.12
CA ASP A 13 -16.78 -17.52 -13.12
C ASP A 13 -15.43 -16.88 -13.41
N ARG A 14 -15.32 -16.06 -14.47
CA ARG A 14 -14.10 -15.33 -14.79
C ARG A 14 -13.74 -14.43 -13.62
N MET A 15 -12.53 -14.61 -13.10
CA MET A 15 -12.00 -13.79 -12.04
C MET A 15 -11.96 -12.34 -12.51
N LYS A 16 -12.77 -11.49 -11.87
CA LYS A 16 -12.68 -10.05 -12.02
C LYS A 16 -11.46 -9.55 -11.25
N GLN A 17 -11.11 -8.29 -11.43
CA GLN A 17 -10.10 -7.66 -10.60
C GLN A 17 -10.40 -7.92 -9.12
N VAL A 18 -9.49 -8.62 -8.45
CA VAL A 18 -9.63 -8.97 -7.02
C VAL A 18 -9.21 -7.81 -6.15
N GLY A 19 -8.19 -7.09 -6.56
CA GLY A 19 -7.65 -6.01 -5.76
C GLY A 19 -6.84 -5.01 -6.57
N THR A 20 -6.44 -3.96 -5.87
CA THR A 20 -5.59 -2.88 -6.37
C THR A 20 -4.34 -2.80 -5.51
N HIS A 21 -3.18 -2.83 -6.14
CA HIS A 21 -1.90 -2.75 -5.46
C HIS A 21 -1.21 -1.43 -5.82
N LEU A 22 -1.03 -0.56 -4.82
CA LEU A 22 -0.22 0.64 -4.97
C LEU A 22 1.20 0.37 -4.50
N VAL A 23 2.17 0.73 -5.32
CA VAL A 23 3.59 0.69 -5.00
C VAL A 23 4.07 2.14 -4.93
N VAL A 24 4.60 2.55 -3.78
CA VAL A 24 4.81 3.95 -3.43
C VAL A 24 6.24 4.21 -3.01
N ASP A 25 6.83 5.25 -3.59
CA ASP A 25 8.07 5.86 -3.13
C ASP A 25 7.78 7.30 -2.72
N ALA A 26 8.28 7.71 -1.56
CA ALA A 26 8.06 9.04 -1.02
C ALA A 26 9.36 9.65 -0.50
N TRP A 27 9.54 10.92 -0.77
CA TRP A 27 10.78 11.64 -0.44
C TRP A 27 10.49 12.95 0.28
N GLN A 28 11.54 13.50 0.86
CA GLN A 28 11.51 14.78 1.57
C GLN A 28 10.54 14.75 2.75
N ALA A 29 10.49 13.60 3.43
CA ALA A 29 9.81 13.47 4.69
C ALA A 29 10.77 13.80 5.84
N PRO A 30 10.30 14.45 6.93
CA PRO A 30 11.15 14.75 8.09
C PRO A 30 11.72 13.50 8.74
N GLU A 31 12.99 13.53 9.08
CA GLU A 31 13.71 12.41 9.69
C GLU A 31 13.04 11.92 10.98
N ASP A 32 12.63 12.85 11.83
CA ASP A 32 12.01 12.54 13.13
C ASP A 32 10.69 11.78 12.97
N LEU A 33 9.89 12.11 11.97
CA LEU A 33 8.64 11.41 11.71
C LEU A 33 8.88 9.99 11.18
N LEU A 34 9.91 9.82 10.35
CA LEU A 34 10.25 8.51 9.77
C LEU A 34 10.92 7.58 10.78
N ASN A 35 11.42 8.11 11.88
CA ASN A 35 12.08 7.35 12.94
C ASN A 35 11.22 7.21 14.21
N ASP A 36 9.92 7.47 14.10
CA ASP A 36 8.97 7.40 15.19
C ASP A 36 8.02 6.20 15.01
N PRO A 37 8.27 5.06 15.66
CA PRO A 37 7.44 3.87 15.49
C PRO A 37 5.99 4.09 15.92
N GLU A 38 5.74 4.86 16.99
CA GLU A 38 4.38 5.14 17.45
C GLU A 38 3.64 6.08 16.49
N GLY A 39 4.34 7.07 15.93
CA GLY A 39 3.78 7.94 14.90
C GLY A 39 3.41 7.19 13.62
N ILE A 40 4.26 6.26 13.20
CA ILE A 40 3.99 5.40 12.05
C ILE A 40 2.81 4.47 12.33
N ARG A 41 2.73 3.90 13.53
CA ARG A 41 1.57 3.10 13.96
C ARG A 41 0.27 3.88 13.81
N ARG A 42 0.22 5.09 14.35
CA ARG A 42 -0.98 5.95 14.26
C ARG A 42 -1.32 6.31 12.82
N ALA A 43 -0.30 6.65 12.03
CA ALA A 43 -0.49 6.97 10.62
C ALA A 43 -1.10 5.81 9.84
N LEU A 44 -0.63 4.58 10.10
CA LEU A 44 -1.19 3.38 9.48
C LEU A 44 -2.63 3.13 9.91
N ILE A 45 -2.94 3.26 11.19
CA ILE A 45 -4.31 3.08 11.71
C ILE A 45 -5.25 4.09 11.04
N ASP A 46 -4.85 5.34 10.96
CA ASP A 46 -5.65 6.40 10.33
C ASP A 46 -5.82 6.14 8.81
N ALA A 47 -4.75 5.71 8.14
CA ALA A 47 -4.79 5.39 6.72
C ALA A 47 -5.73 4.21 6.42
N ILE A 48 -5.67 3.16 7.25
CA ILE A 48 -6.52 1.98 7.12
C ILE A 48 -7.99 2.35 7.29
N SER A 49 -8.32 3.16 8.29
CA SER A 49 -9.67 3.65 8.53
C SER A 49 -10.18 4.51 7.36
N ALA A 50 -9.37 5.46 6.92
CA ALA A 50 -9.72 6.34 5.80
C ALA A 50 -9.89 5.57 4.49
N GLY A 51 -9.08 4.54 4.27
CA GLY A 51 -9.16 3.67 3.11
C GLY A 51 -10.28 2.64 3.16
N GLU A 52 -11.09 2.67 4.22
CA GLU A 52 -12.23 1.76 4.41
C GLU A 52 -11.81 0.27 4.43
N ALA A 53 -10.66 -0.01 5.03
CA ALA A 53 -10.16 -1.36 5.25
C ALA A 53 -10.32 -1.78 6.71
N THR A 54 -10.25 -3.08 6.96
CA THR A 54 -10.39 -3.65 8.31
C THR A 54 -9.03 -4.16 8.79
N LEU A 55 -8.52 -3.58 9.87
CA LEU A 55 -7.26 -4.00 10.48
C LEU A 55 -7.44 -5.34 11.23
N ILE A 56 -6.58 -6.30 10.92
CA ILE A 56 -6.49 -7.59 11.61
C ILE A 56 -5.31 -7.60 12.58
N ASP A 57 -4.11 -7.20 12.10
CA ASP A 57 -2.89 -7.22 12.90
C ASP A 57 -1.93 -6.14 12.39
N LEU A 58 -1.16 -5.57 13.31
CA LEU A 58 -0.19 -4.54 13.00
C LEU A 58 1.11 -4.81 13.76
N CYS A 59 2.18 -5.00 13.01
CA CYS A 59 3.52 -5.20 13.54
C CYS A 59 4.39 -4.00 13.18
N VAL A 60 5.04 -3.40 14.17
CA VAL A 60 5.95 -2.28 13.97
C VAL A 60 7.29 -2.61 14.60
N HIS A 61 8.37 -2.49 13.83
CA HIS A 61 9.71 -2.76 14.29
C HIS A 61 10.61 -1.55 14.02
N GLN A 62 11.28 -1.08 15.05
CA GLN A 62 12.30 -0.04 14.91
C GLN A 62 13.68 -0.67 14.85
N PHE A 63 14.45 -0.30 13.83
CA PHE A 63 15.83 -0.74 13.67
C PHE A 63 16.78 0.19 14.42
N SER A 64 17.92 -0.35 14.80
CA SER A 64 19.03 0.44 15.35
C SER A 64 20.11 0.58 14.27
N PRO A 65 20.67 1.77 14.03
CA PRO A 65 20.48 3.01 14.80
C PRO A 65 19.20 3.78 14.47
N HIS A 66 18.56 3.54 13.33
CA HIS A 66 17.32 4.20 12.94
C HIS A 66 16.63 3.45 11.79
N GLY A 67 15.39 3.81 11.54
CA GLY A 67 14.54 3.19 10.53
C GLY A 67 13.42 2.36 11.16
N VAL A 68 12.29 2.30 10.47
CA VAL A 68 11.11 1.57 10.91
C VAL A 68 10.59 0.72 9.76
N THR A 69 10.22 -0.51 10.06
CA THR A 69 9.40 -1.33 9.19
C THR A 69 8.09 -1.63 9.90
N ALA A 70 6.99 -1.44 9.20
CA ALA A 70 5.68 -1.78 9.72
C ALA A 70 4.88 -2.55 8.68
N THR A 71 4.14 -3.55 9.13
CA THR A 71 3.27 -4.34 8.29
C THR A 71 1.90 -4.45 8.95
N ALA A 72 0.87 -4.13 8.20
CA ALA A 72 -0.51 -4.25 8.62
C ALA A 72 -1.18 -5.36 7.81
N THR A 73 -1.65 -6.38 8.49
CA THR A 73 -2.52 -7.39 7.89
C THR A 73 -3.95 -6.88 7.97
N LEU A 74 -4.58 -6.75 6.83
CA LEU A 74 -5.96 -6.32 6.72
C LEU A 74 -6.83 -7.50 6.27
N ALA A 75 -8.14 -7.38 6.40
CA ALA A 75 -9.04 -8.40 5.84
C ALA A 75 -8.83 -8.46 4.31
N GLU A 76 -8.23 -9.55 3.83
CA GLU A 76 -7.87 -9.83 2.42
C GLU A 76 -6.89 -8.82 1.80
N SER A 77 -6.14 -8.07 2.62
CA SER A 77 -5.34 -6.93 2.15
C SER A 77 -4.12 -6.74 3.04
N HIS A 78 -3.24 -5.83 2.67
CA HIS A 78 -2.13 -5.43 3.52
C HIS A 78 -1.63 -4.02 3.20
N ILE A 79 -0.93 -3.43 4.17
CA ILE A 79 -0.04 -2.28 3.96
C ILE A 79 1.31 -2.63 4.55
N ALA A 80 2.37 -2.39 3.81
CA ALA A 80 3.74 -2.47 4.32
C ALA A 80 4.43 -1.12 4.09
N ILE A 81 5.22 -0.68 5.06
CA ILE A 81 6.03 0.53 4.97
C ILE A 81 7.42 0.29 5.53
N HIS A 82 8.42 0.84 4.85
CA HIS A 82 9.81 0.81 5.27
C HIS A 82 10.37 2.24 5.19
N THR A 83 11.02 2.70 6.25
CA THR A 83 11.54 4.06 6.32
C THR A 83 13.06 4.09 6.34
N TRP A 84 13.62 5.11 5.69
CA TRP A 84 15.03 5.49 5.75
C TRP A 84 15.11 6.94 6.19
N PRO A 85 15.06 7.19 7.50
CA PRO A 85 15.03 8.56 8.05
C PRO A 85 16.18 9.42 7.56
N GLU A 86 17.38 8.84 7.44
CA GLU A 86 18.60 9.52 6.98
C GLU A 86 18.50 10.05 5.55
N HIS A 87 17.59 9.49 4.77
CA HIS A 87 17.35 9.91 3.37
C HIS A 87 16.04 10.65 3.19
N GLY A 88 15.26 10.82 4.26
CA GLY A 88 13.93 11.40 4.17
C GLY A 88 12.99 10.59 3.28
N TYR A 89 13.23 9.29 3.16
CA TYR A 89 12.59 8.41 2.19
C TYR A 89 11.80 7.30 2.89
N PHE A 90 10.63 6.98 2.35
CA PHE A 90 9.96 5.74 2.68
C PHE A 90 9.43 5.04 1.43
N ALA A 91 9.42 3.72 1.49
CA ALA A 91 8.76 2.86 0.52
C ALA A 91 7.53 2.24 1.17
N ALA A 92 6.44 2.18 0.44
CA ALA A 92 5.23 1.53 0.91
C ALA A 92 4.56 0.76 -0.21
N ASP A 93 3.84 -0.28 0.16
CA ASP A 93 2.92 -0.91 -0.75
C ASP A 93 1.60 -1.16 -0.03
N LEU A 94 0.50 -0.92 -0.77
CA LEU A 94 -0.85 -1.03 -0.29
C LEU A 94 -1.61 -1.94 -1.25
N PHE A 95 -1.91 -3.14 -0.80
CA PHE A 95 -2.71 -4.08 -1.56
C PHE A 95 -4.09 -4.18 -0.93
N PHE A 96 -5.09 -3.64 -1.62
CA PHE A 96 -6.47 -3.58 -1.14
C PHE A 96 -7.37 -4.40 -2.05
N CYS A 97 -8.24 -5.18 -1.43
CA CYS A 97 -9.25 -5.99 -2.11
C CYS A 97 -10.63 -5.38 -1.92
N GLY A 98 -11.56 -5.72 -2.84
CA GLY A 98 -12.95 -5.30 -2.74
C GLY A 98 -13.14 -3.79 -2.88
N SER A 99 -13.93 -3.22 -1.98
CA SER A 99 -14.34 -1.80 -2.01
C SER A 99 -13.35 -0.86 -1.31
N GLY A 100 -12.21 -1.34 -0.83
CA GLY A 100 -11.21 -0.51 -0.18
C GLY A 100 -10.62 0.55 -1.11
N LYS A 101 -10.15 1.65 -0.52
CA LYS A 101 -9.64 2.83 -1.23
C LYS A 101 -8.16 3.05 -0.93
N PRO A 102 -7.25 2.35 -1.63
CA PRO A 102 -5.82 2.44 -1.32
C PRO A 102 -5.23 3.83 -1.61
N GLU A 103 -5.74 4.56 -2.61
CA GLU A 103 -5.27 5.93 -2.88
C GLU A 103 -5.57 6.88 -1.71
N VAL A 104 -6.72 6.72 -1.06
CA VAL A 104 -7.08 7.52 0.11
C VAL A 104 -6.14 7.20 1.27
N ALA A 105 -5.86 5.92 1.51
CA ALA A 105 -4.92 5.48 2.53
C ALA A 105 -3.51 6.03 2.26
N MET A 106 -3.05 5.99 1.01
CA MET A 106 -1.75 6.54 0.61
C MET A 106 -1.64 8.02 0.92
N LYS A 107 -2.68 8.81 0.62
CA LYS A 107 -2.69 10.25 0.89
C LYS A 107 -2.64 10.55 2.38
N VAL A 108 -3.30 9.74 3.20
CA VAL A 108 -3.23 9.87 4.66
C VAL A 108 -1.80 9.62 5.14
N LEU A 109 -1.13 8.58 4.65
CA LEU A 109 0.28 8.31 4.99
C LEU A 109 1.19 9.45 4.55
N GLN A 110 1.03 9.95 3.34
CA GLN A 110 1.80 11.07 2.83
C GLN A 110 1.66 12.31 3.72
N THR A 111 0.43 12.66 4.09
CA THR A 111 0.14 13.82 4.93
C THR A 111 0.68 13.64 6.34
N ALA A 112 0.48 12.48 6.94
CA ALA A 112 0.94 12.18 8.30
C ALA A 112 2.47 12.21 8.42
N LEU A 113 3.17 11.71 7.41
CA LEU A 113 4.64 11.66 7.37
C LEU A 113 5.26 12.88 6.68
N LYS A 114 4.43 13.81 6.23
CA LYS A 114 4.84 15.08 5.60
C LYS A 114 5.82 14.92 4.44
N ALA A 115 5.64 13.88 3.64
CA ALA A 115 6.41 13.68 2.43
C ALA A 115 6.01 14.71 1.37
N LYS A 116 6.98 15.47 0.87
CA LYS A 116 6.73 16.53 -0.10
C LYS A 116 6.63 16.02 -1.53
N GLN A 117 7.17 14.84 -1.80
CA GLN A 117 7.16 14.22 -3.11
C GLN A 117 6.77 12.77 -2.98
N VAL A 118 5.77 12.34 -3.75
CA VAL A 118 5.32 10.95 -3.83
C VAL A 118 5.22 10.53 -5.28
N ARG A 119 5.76 9.37 -5.57
CA ARG A 119 5.59 8.68 -6.84
C ARG A 119 4.94 7.34 -6.55
N TRP A 120 3.92 6.98 -7.32
CA TRP A 120 3.22 5.73 -7.11
C TRP A 120 2.79 5.09 -8.42
N ARG A 121 2.62 3.78 -8.35
CA ARG A 121 2.11 2.98 -9.46
C ARG A 121 0.96 2.14 -8.95
N GLU A 122 -0.10 2.06 -9.74
CA GLU A 122 -1.27 1.26 -9.43
C GLU A 122 -1.30 0.04 -10.33
N ILE A 123 -1.32 -1.13 -9.71
CA ILE A 123 -1.30 -2.41 -10.41
C ILE A 123 -2.59 -3.14 -10.07
N PRO A 124 -3.51 -3.28 -11.05
CA PRO A 124 -4.68 -4.14 -10.88
C PRO A 124 -4.24 -5.59 -10.73
N ARG A 125 -4.84 -6.30 -9.79
CA ARG A 125 -4.49 -7.69 -9.48
C ARG A 125 -5.72 -8.60 -9.62
N GLY A 126 -5.50 -9.84 -10.06
CA GLY A 126 -6.52 -10.87 -10.02
C GLY A 126 -7.42 -10.96 -11.25
N PHE A 127 -6.85 -10.80 -12.40
CA PHE A 127 -7.55 -11.09 -13.67
C PHE A 127 -7.35 -12.56 -14.06
N ASP A 128 -8.16 -13.04 -15.01
CA ASP A 128 -7.86 -14.31 -15.63
C ASP A 128 -6.55 -14.18 -16.46
N GLU A 129 -5.91 -15.30 -16.72
CA GLU A 129 -4.61 -15.35 -17.39
C GLU A 129 -4.61 -14.80 -18.82
N THR A 130 -5.80 -14.61 -19.42
CA THR A 130 -5.95 -14.08 -20.78
C THR A 130 -6.21 -12.59 -20.82
N SER A 131 -6.45 -11.97 -19.68
CA SER A 131 -6.74 -10.54 -19.57
C SER A 131 -5.46 -9.72 -19.67
N GLN A 132 -5.50 -8.64 -20.46
CA GLN A 132 -4.43 -7.66 -20.47
C GLN A 132 -4.60 -6.73 -19.28
N VAL A 133 -3.57 -6.62 -18.46
CA VAL A 133 -3.56 -5.76 -17.29
C VAL A 133 -2.78 -4.50 -17.64
N ASN A 134 -3.44 -3.35 -17.54
CA ASN A 134 -2.81 -2.05 -17.73
C ASN A 134 -2.41 -1.47 -16.37
N GLU A 135 -1.11 -1.29 -16.17
CA GLU A 135 -0.58 -0.59 -15.02
C GLU A 135 -0.82 0.90 -15.17
N ARG A 136 -1.31 1.54 -14.11
CA ARG A 136 -1.40 3.00 -14.05
C ARG A 136 -0.21 3.57 -13.28
N VAL A 137 0.43 4.58 -13.86
CA VAL A 137 1.50 5.32 -13.20
C VAL A 137 0.95 6.69 -12.83
N GLY A 138 1.00 7.02 -11.55
CA GLY A 138 0.58 8.34 -11.08
C GLY A 138 1.68 9.37 -11.32
N GLU A 139 1.26 10.58 -11.68
CA GLU A 139 2.15 11.72 -11.76
C GLU A 139 2.72 12.04 -10.37
N PRO A 140 3.96 12.56 -10.29
CA PRO A 140 4.53 12.95 -9.02
C PRO A 140 3.65 13.98 -8.31
N ILE A 141 3.36 13.72 -7.05
CA ILE A 141 2.59 14.63 -6.22
C ILE A 141 3.59 15.48 -5.43
N TYR A 142 3.53 16.78 -5.65
CA TYR A 142 4.33 17.74 -4.91
C TYR A 142 3.42 18.47 -3.92
N GLU A 143 3.72 18.37 -2.65
CA GLU A 143 3.05 19.21 -1.68
C GLU A 143 3.67 20.60 -1.75
N THR A 144 2.83 21.59 -2.07
CA THR A 144 3.27 22.99 -2.04
C THR A 144 3.39 23.41 -0.58
N VAL A 145 4.60 23.64 -0.13
CA VAL A 145 4.82 24.21 1.20
C VAL A 145 4.51 25.69 1.11
N LEU A 146 3.40 26.07 1.71
CA LEU A 146 3.08 27.47 1.96
C LEU A 146 3.79 27.93 3.23
#